data_13a01a182b317399efabe4af306ebfaf
#
_entry.id   13a01a182b317399efabe4af306ebfaf
#
_cell.length_a   1.000
_cell.length_b   1.000
_cell.length_c   1.000
_cell.angle_alpha   90.00
_cell.angle_beta   90.00
_cell.angle_gamma   90.00
#
_symmetry.space_group_name_H-M   'P 1'
#
loop_
_entity.id
_entity.type
_entity.pdbx_description
1 polymer ?
#
loop_
_entity_poly.entity_id
_entity_poly.type
_entity_poly.pdbx_seq_one_letter_code
_entity_poly.pdbx_strand_id
1 'polypeptide(L)'
;MSKILLIGTSPISLINFRKELIKSLIVNGHQVIVMVSKFTSTEVENIKNLGVEYIDYSVERNSLNPLADLKTLLNFIKVFTSENPDIVLAYTIKPVVWGGLASRLFKFNFYALITGLGFAFQGDSFKRKFLTKLVVFLYKAALKKSKAVIFQNTDNRDVFVSKGIVELSKTHVVNGSGVDLEKYNVESLPRGGIKFLCLSRLLGEKGLREYAEAAKIVKNKFPDVEFNLIGPEDSSPDAILLNEVDTWSDYINYKGSTDDVRPYIKDSHVYVLPSYHEGLPRSTLEAMSMGRPVLTTNAVGCKETVEEGVNGFKVPVKSSEALAKKMIWFIENSDQIEKMGIESRKMAEDKFDVHKVNEEMLKIMEIA
;
A
#
# COMPACT_ATOMS: atom_id res chain seq x y z
N MET A 1 30.13 -1.34 0.19
CA MET A 1 29.43 -0.06 0.46
C MET A 1 28.97 0.51 -0.87
N SER A 2 27.67 0.76 -1.04
CA SER A 2 27.11 1.34 -2.29
C SER A 2 26.34 2.60 -1.96
N LYS A 3 26.30 3.56 -2.89
CA LYS A 3 25.46 4.75 -2.81
C LYS A 3 24.11 4.47 -3.47
N ILE A 4 23.05 4.48 -2.68
CA ILE A 4 21.69 4.08 -3.09
C ILE A 4 20.78 5.29 -3.10
N LEU A 5 20.14 5.55 -4.24
CA LEU A 5 19.14 6.59 -4.39
C LEU A 5 17.75 5.97 -4.40
N LEU A 6 16.93 6.27 -3.38
CA LEU A 6 15.55 5.81 -3.25
C LEU A 6 14.58 6.91 -3.69
N ILE A 7 13.80 6.67 -4.76
CA ILE A 7 12.95 7.69 -5.38
C ILE A 7 11.47 7.35 -5.23
N GLY A 8 10.71 8.27 -4.64
CA GLY A 8 9.25 8.19 -4.50
C GLY A 8 8.55 9.49 -4.83
N THR A 9 7.24 9.58 -4.56
CA THR A 9 6.45 10.79 -4.84
C THR A 9 5.98 11.53 -3.59
N SER A 10 6.07 10.93 -2.40
CA SER A 10 5.51 11.50 -1.17
C SER A 10 6.37 11.15 0.04
N PRO A 11 6.72 12.14 0.89
CA PRO A 11 7.44 11.91 2.14
C PRO A 11 6.68 10.98 3.10
N ILE A 12 5.38 11.16 3.23
CA ILE A 12 4.52 10.29 4.07
C ILE A 12 4.62 8.83 3.60
N SER A 13 4.58 8.61 2.28
CA SER A 13 4.74 7.26 1.72
C SER A 13 6.12 6.68 1.99
N LEU A 14 7.17 7.50 1.93
CA LEU A 14 8.53 7.10 2.26
C LEU A 14 8.64 6.66 3.72
N ILE A 15 8.20 7.51 4.65
CA ILE A 15 8.27 7.26 6.09
C ILE A 15 7.44 6.03 6.48
N ASN A 16 6.22 5.94 5.97
CA ASN A 16 5.31 4.87 6.36
C ASN A 16 5.69 3.51 5.76
N PHE A 17 6.21 3.45 4.53
CA PHE A 17 6.41 2.19 3.81
C PHE A 17 7.87 1.82 3.55
N ARG A 18 8.83 2.73 3.73
CA ARG A 18 10.24 2.52 3.38
C ARG A 18 11.20 2.77 4.51
N LYS A 19 10.72 3.28 5.66
CA LYS A 19 11.56 3.58 6.83
C LYS A 19 12.42 2.39 7.24
N GLU A 20 11.83 1.22 7.38
CA GLU A 20 12.54 0.02 7.82
C GLU A 20 13.49 -0.53 6.73
N LEU A 21 13.15 -0.38 5.44
CA LEU A 21 14.08 -0.67 4.35
C LEU A 21 15.29 0.28 4.38
N ILE A 22 15.06 1.58 4.60
CA ILE A 22 16.14 2.57 4.73
C ILE A 22 17.08 2.20 5.88
N LYS A 23 16.53 1.87 7.06
CA LYS A 23 17.34 1.42 8.19
C LYS A 23 18.15 0.15 7.88
N SER A 24 17.51 -0.81 7.22
CA SER A 24 18.18 -2.04 6.80
C SER A 24 19.35 -1.77 5.85
N LEU A 25 19.18 -0.86 4.89
CA LEU A 25 20.26 -0.44 3.99
C LEU A 25 21.43 0.22 4.74
N ILE A 26 21.14 1.09 5.70
CA ILE A 26 22.16 1.77 6.51
C ILE A 26 22.92 0.76 7.38
N VAL A 27 22.21 -0.15 8.06
CA VAL A 27 22.82 -1.20 8.91
C VAL A 27 23.75 -2.10 8.08
N ASN A 28 23.41 -2.35 6.81
CA ASN A 28 24.27 -3.10 5.88
C ASN A 28 25.41 -2.24 5.27
N GLY A 29 25.65 -1.03 5.79
CA GLY A 29 26.80 -0.20 5.44
C GLY A 29 26.65 0.58 4.12
N HIS A 30 25.43 0.79 3.62
CA HIS A 30 25.17 1.56 2.41
C HIS A 30 24.90 3.04 2.73
N GLN A 31 25.32 3.94 1.85
CA GLN A 31 24.92 5.34 1.85
C GLN A 31 23.54 5.44 1.17
N VAL A 32 22.55 6.01 1.85
CA VAL A 32 21.20 6.16 1.33
C VAL A 32 20.85 7.63 1.13
N ILE A 33 20.40 7.98 -0.06
CA ILE A 33 19.79 9.27 -0.38
C ILE A 33 18.33 9.03 -0.73
N VAL A 34 17.44 9.82 -0.15
CA VAL A 34 16.01 9.74 -0.47
C VAL A 34 15.58 10.93 -1.32
N MET A 35 14.78 10.67 -2.35
CA MET A 35 14.31 11.70 -3.27
C MET A 35 12.79 11.60 -3.40
N VAL A 36 12.08 12.58 -2.85
CA VAL A 36 10.61 12.70 -2.91
C VAL A 36 10.22 14.17 -3.07
N SER A 37 8.94 14.44 -3.32
CA SER A 37 8.49 15.82 -3.52
C SER A 37 7.72 16.37 -2.32
N LYS A 38 7.88 17.67 -2.09
CA LYS A 38 7.12 18.47 -1.12
C LYS A 38 7.30 18.01 0.33
N PHE A 39 8.52 17.99 0.81
CA PHE A 39 8.80 17.80 2.23
C PHE A 39 8.22 18.94 3.08
N THR A 40 7.55 18.61 4.15
CA THR A 40 7.26 19.53 5.26
C THR A 40 8.44 19.56 6.24
N SER A 41 8.48 20.60 7.12
CA SER A 41 9.54 20.70 8.14
C SER A 41 9.63 19.46 9.03
N THR A 42 8.50 18.91 9.45
CA THR A 42 8.42 17.70 10.28
C THR A 42 8.94 16.46 9.54
N GLU A 43 8.62 16.33 8.26
CA GLU A 43 9.09 15.19 7.45
C GLU A 43 10.59 15.25 7.18
N VAL A 44 11.14 16.46 6.98
CA VAL A 44 12.59 16.69 6.89
C VAL A 44 13.28 16.26 8.18
N GLU A 45 12.75 16.61 9.34
CA GLU A 45 13.30 16.20 10.63
C GLU A 45 13.29 14.68 10.80
N ASN A 46 12.16 14.04 10.47
CA ASN A 46 12.05 12.57 10.50
C ASN A 46 13.09 11.89 9.60
N ILE A 47 13.35 12.43 8.41
CA ILE A 47 14.36 11.88 7.49
C ILE A 47 15.78 12.09 8.02
N LYS A 48 16.09 13.29 8.53
CA LYS A 48 17.40 13.57 9.16
C LYS A 48 17.67 12.65 10.35
N ASN A 49 16.67 12.37 11.16
CA ASN A 49 16.76 11.45 12.30
C ASN A 49 17.03 9.99 11.88
N LEU A 50 16.79 9.63 10.61
CA LEU A 50 17.20 8.35 10.04
C LEU A 50 18.67 8.34 9.59
N GLY A 51 19.38 9.47 9.63
CA GLY A 51 20.78 9.58 9.18
C GLY A 51 20.93 9.53 7.65
N VAL A 52 19.91 9.93 6.89
CA VAL A 52 19.94 9.94 5.42
C VAL A 52 19.87 11.34 4.83
N GLU A 53 20.51 11.52 3.70
CA GLU A 53 20.38 12.73 2.89
C GLU A 53 19.05 12.72 2.13
N TYR A 54 18.50 13.91 1.85
CA TYR A 54 17.28 14.03 1.09
C TYR A 54 17.40 15.05 -0.04
N ILE A 55 16.68 14.78 -1.13
CA ILE A 55 16.55 15.67 -2.28
C ILE A 55 15.07 15.94 -2.51
N ASP A 56 14.68 17.21 -2.50
CA ASP A 56 13.35 17.62 -2.90
C ASP A 56 13.29 17.81 -4.41
N TYR A 57 12.26 17.25 -5.05
CA TYR A 57 12.03 17.45 -6.47
C TYR A 57 10.56 17.69 -6.79
N SER A 58 10.29 18.43 -7.85
CA SER A 58 8.92 18.72 -8.26
C SER A 58 8.35 17.59 -9.11
N VAL A 59 7.26 16.97 -8.64
CA VAL A 59 6.46 16.04 -9.44
C VAL A 59 4.97 16.25 -9.18
N GLU A 60 4.19 16.35 -10.24
CA GLU A 60 2.73 16.41 -10.18
C GLU A 60 2.18 14.98 -10.27
N ARG A 61 1.84 14.40 -9.12
CA ARG A 61 1.48 12.98 -9.00
C ARG A 61 0.33 12.55 -9.94
N ASN A 62 -0.71 13.36 -10.05
CA ASN A 62 -1.96 13.03 -10.75
C ASN A 62 -2.11 13.76 -12.10
N SER A 63 -1.13 14.57 -12.51
CA SER A 63 -1.19 15.34 -13.76
C SER A 63 -0.70 14.50 -14.96
N LEU A 64 -1.31 14.74 -16.11
CA LEU A 64 -0.87 14.23 -17.42
C LEU A 64 -0.21 15.36 -18.26
N ASN A 65 0.37 16.37 -17.61
CA ASN A 65 1.02 17.50 -18.26
C ASN A 65 2.40 17.08 -18.81
N PRO A 66 2.61 17.01 -20.15
CA PRO A 66 3.86 16.56 -20.74
C PRO A 66 5.06 17.48 -20.42
N LEU A 67 4.84 18.78 -20.23
CA LEU A 67 5.90 19.74 -19.87
C LEU A 67 6.39 19.52 -18.44
N ALA A 68 5.46 19.27 -17.50
CA ALA A 68 5.81 18.91 -16.12
C ALA A 68 6.57 17.58 -16.07
N ASP A 69 6.16 16.61 -16.88
CA ASP A 69 6.82 15.32 -16.98
C ASP A 69 8.22 15.42 -17.61
N LEU A 70 8.41 16.25 -18.63
CA LEU A 70 9.74 16.54 -19.19
C LEU A 70 10.65 17.21 -18.16
N LYS A 71 10.12 18.16 -17.38
CA LYS A 71 10.87 18.78 -16.28
C LYS A 71 11.31 17.75 -15.24
N THR A 72 10.43 16.79 -14.91
CA THR A 72 10.74 15.68 -14.00
C THR A 72 11.86 14.80 -14.56
N LEU A 73 11.81 14.45 -15.84
CA LEU A 73 12.87 13.68 -16.51
C LEU A 73 14.23 14.40 -16.47
N LEU A 74 14.26 15.69 -16.83
CA LEU A 74 15.49 16.50 -16.80
C LEU A 74 16.05 16.64 -15.37
N ASN A 75 15.19 16.75 -14.37
CA ASN A 75 15.60 16.77 -12.97
C ASN A 75 16.25 15.45 -12.55
N PHE A 76 15.69 14.30 -12.94
CA PHE A 76 16.34 13.01 -12.68
C PHE A 76 17.71 12.90 -13.35
N ILE A 77 17.83 13.31 -14.61
CA ILE A 77 19.14 13.32 -15.30
C ILE A 77 20.16 14.18 -14.53
N LYS A 78 19.75 15.38 -14.08
CA LYS A 78 20.61 16.28 -13.29
C LYS A 78 21.05 15.60 -11.99
N VAL A 79 20.11 15.04 -11.22
CA VAL A 79 20.40 14.36 -9.94
C VAL A 79 21.27 13.12 -10.15
N PHE A 80 21.00 12.31 -11.17
CA PHE A 80 21.83 11.14 -11.47
C PHE A 80 23.26 11.52 -11.85
N THR A 81 23.44 12.67 -12.52
CA THR A 81 24.77 13.20 -12.85
C THR A 81 25.50 13.71 -11.61
N SER A 82 24.82 14.47 -10.71
CA SER A 82 25.47 15.05 -9.54
C SER A 82 25.75 14.01 -8.45
N GLU A 83 24.81 13.09 -8.22
CA GLU A 83 24.92 12.11 -7.13
C GLU A 83 25.72 10.88 -7.52
N ASN A 84 25.77 10.54 -8.81
CA ASN A 84 26.43 9.35 -9.35
C ASN A 84 26.18 8.09 -8.49
N PRO A 85 24.91 7.66 -8.31
CA PRO A 85 24.56 6.53 -7.47
C PRO A 85 25.05 5.21 -8.07
N ASP A 86 25.32 4.21 -7.25
CA ASP A 86 25.57 2.83 -7.71
C ASP A 86 24.25 2.11 -8.02
N ILE A 87 23.22 2.44 -7.24
CA ILE A 87 21.90 1.81 -7.31
C ILE A 87 20.80 2.87 -7.21
N VAL A 88 19.79 2.72 -8.06
CA VAL A 88 18.55 3.51 -7.98
C VAL A 88 17.37 2.56 -7.79
N LEU A 89 16.61 2.74 -6.71
CA LEU A 89 15.33 2.09 -6.48
C LEU A 89 14.21 3.12 -6.60
N ALA A 90 13.40 3.02 -7.67
CA ALA A 90 12.26 3.91 -7.88
C ALA A 90 10.95 3.17 -7.59
N TYR A 91 10.01 3.84 -6.91
CA TYR A 91 8.67 3.30 -6.65
C TYR A 91 7.59 4.34 -6.99
N THR A 92 6.37 3.89 -7.24
CA THR A 92 5.24 4.62 -7.84
C THR A 92 5.46 4.96 -9.32
N ILE A 93 4.36 5.24 -10.05
CA ILE A 93 4.34 5.30 -11.53
C ILE A 93 5.35 6.29 -12.11
N LYS A 94 5.30 7.56 -11.68
CA LYS A 94 6.12 8.62 -12.30
C LYS A 94 7.62 8.44 -12.04
N PRO A 95 8.09 8.17 -10.80
CA PRO A 95 9.49 7.82 -10.55
C PRO A 95 9.98 6.62 -11.35
N VAL A 96 9.19 5.56 -11.45
CA VAL A 96 9.55 4.37 -12.22
C VAL A 96 9.66 4.68 -13.71
N VAL A 97 8.70 5.42 -14.27
CA VAL A 97 8.71 5.76 -15.70
C VAL A 97 9.83 6.75 -16.04
N TRP A 98 9.86 7.90 -15.39
CA TRP A 98 10.82 8.96 -15.74
C TRP A 98 12.22 8.65 -15.22
N GLY A 99 12.34 8.05 -14.03
CA GLY A 99 13.62 7.55 -13.52
C GLY A 99 14.18 6.43 -14.38
N GLY A 100 13.34 5.48 -14.81
CA GLY A 100 13.75 4.41 -15.72
C GLY A 100 14.18 4.90 -17.10
N LEU A 101 13.51 5.92 -17.66
CA LEU A 101 13.95 6.55 -18.91
C LEU A 101 15.28 7.30 -18.73
N ALA A 102 15.43 8.08 -17.67
CA ALA A 102 16.67 8.78 -17.33
C ALA A 102 17.84 7.80 -17.13
N SER A 103 17.60 6.69 -16.43
CA SER A 103 18.62 5.68 -16.11
C SER A 103 19.30 5.09 -17.36
N ARG A 104 18.62 5.12 -18.52
CA ARG A 104 19.18 4.62 -19.79
C ARG A 104 20.44 5.34 -20.25
N LEU A 105 20.68 6.54 -19.74
CA LEU A 105 21.87 7.35 -20.03
C LEU A 105 23.04 7.04 -19.10
N PHE A 106 22.86 6.21 -18.09
CA PHE A 106 23.82 5.92 -17.03
C PHE A 106 24.15 4.42 -16.94
N LYS A 107 25.14 4.08 -16.12
CA LYS A 107 25.61 2.69 -15.95
C LYS A 107 25.25 2.05 -14.61
N PHE A 108 24.58 2.78 -13.69
CA PHE A 108 24.14 2.23 -12.42
C PHE A 108 23.01 1.18 -12.57
N ASN A 109 22.80 0.37 -11.53
CA ASN A 109 21.71 -0.59 -11.50
C ASN A 109 20.38 0.09 -11.15
N PHE A 110 19.40 0.00 -12.06
CA PHE A 110 18.06 0.53 -11.85
C PHE A 110 17.08 -0.57 -11.47
N TYR A 111 16.41 -0.41 -10.32
CA TYR A 111 15.35 -1.27 -9.82
C TYR A 111 14.02 -0.52 -9.77
N ALA A 112 12.96 -1.16 -10.20
CA ALA A 112 11.61 -0.61 -10.19
C ALA A 112 10.72 -1.39 -9.22
N LEU A 113 10.10 -0.71 -8.26
CA LEU A 113 9.13 -1.31 -7.35
C LEU A 113 7.72 -0.86 -7.70
N ILE A 114 6.92 -1.80 -8.18
CA ILE A 114 5.53 -1.58 -8.59
C ILE A 114 4.62 -1.84 -7.38
N THR A 115 4.20 -0.76 -6.73
CA THR A 115 3.37 -0.81 -5.51
C THR A 115 1.87 -0.94 -5.80
N GLY A 116 1.47 -0.96 -7.05
CA GLY A 116 0.11 -1.09 -7.54
C GLY A 116 0.03 -0.61 -8.99
N LEU A 117 -1.00 -1.03 -9.72
CA LEU A 117 -1.16 -0.67 -11.13
C LEU A 117 -1.68 0.76 -11.34
N GLY A 118 -2.38 1.28 -10.33
CA GLY A 118 -3.00 2.60 -10.37
C GLY A 118 -4.19 2.71 -11.33
N PHE A 119 -4.78 3.89 -11.36
CA PHE A 119 -6.00 4.21 -12.11
C PHE A 119 -5.94 3.92 -13.61
N ALA A 120 -4.73 3.98 -14.21
CA ALA A 120 -4.56 3.77 -15.65
C ALA A 120 -4.90 2.34 -16.11
N PHE A 121 -4.87 1.35 -15.22
CA PHE A 121 -5.18 -0.04 -15.52
C PHE A 121 -6.61 -0.44 -15.13
N GLN A 122 -7.42 0.49 -14.60
CA GLN A 122 -8.76 0.23 -14.13
C GLN A 122 -9.81 0.81 -15.08
N GLY A 123 -10.83 0.00 -15.45
CA GLY A 123 -12.01 0.39 -16.20
C GLY A 123 -11.88 0.33 -17.72
N ASP A 124 -13.05 0.31 -18.42
CA ASP A 124 -13.21 -0.09 -19.81
C ASP A 124 -13.52 1.05 -20.80
N SER A 125 -13.56 2.31 -20.33
CA SER A 125 -13.88 3.43 -21.21
C SER A 125 -12.81 3.62 -22.31
N PHE A 126 -13.18 4.14 -23.46
CA PHE A 126 -12.26 4.38 -24.58
C PHE A 126 -11.07 5.27 -24.20
N LYS A 127 -11.33 6.34 -23.42
CA LYS A 127 -10.29 7.23 -22.90
C LYS A 127 -9.30 6.47 -22.00
N ARG A 128 -9.80 5.56 -21.17
CA ARG A 128 -8.96 4.73 -20.28
C ARG A 128 -8.12 3.71 -21.07
N LYS A 129 -8.70 3.06 -22.07
CA LYS A 129 -7.96 2.14 -22.95
C LYS A 129 -6.80 2.84 -23.66
N PHE A 130 -7.00 4.08 -24.10
CA PHE A 130 -5.92 4.89 -24.69
C PHE A 130 -4.85 5.24 -23.64
N LEU A 131 -5.25 5.68 -22.44
CA LEU A 131 -4.33 5.97 -21.34
C LEU A 131 -3.53 4.72 -20.94
N THR A 132 -4.19 3.55 -20.84
CA THR A 132 -3.52 2.28 -20.56
C THR A 132 -2.45 1.96 -21.60
N LYS A 133 -2.76 2.12 -22.91
CA LYS A 133 -1.79 1.89 -24.00
C LYS A 133 -0.56 2.82 -23.87
N LEU A 134 -0.79 4.09 -23.58
CA LEU A 134 0.28 5.06 -23.36
C LEU A 134 1.16 4.67 -22.17
N VAL A 135 0.54 4.34 -21.02
CA VAL A 135 1.27 3.95 -19.80
C VAL A 135 2.04 2.64 -20.03
N VAL A 136 1.46 1.67 -20.71
CA VAL A 136 2.15 0.42 -21.11
C VAL A 136 3.37 0.71 -21.96
N PHE A 137 3.24 1.59 -22.96
CA PHE A 137 4.36 1.99 -23.81
C PHE A 137 5.48 2.67 -22.99
N LEU A 138 5.12 3.60 -22.11
CA LEU A 138 6.07 4.28 -21.25
C LEU A 138 6.80 3.32 -20.30
N TYR A 139 6.08 2.39 -19.68
CA TYR A 139 6.69 1.34 -18.84
C TYR A 139 7.64 0.44 -19.63
N LYS A 140 7.25 -0.02 -20.83
CA LYS A 140 8.13 -0.82 -21.70
C LYS A 140 9.43 -0.08 -22.00
N ALA A 141 9.35 1.20 -22.33
CA ALA A 141 10.53 2.02 -22.60
C ALA A 141 11.39 2.20 -21.35
N ALA A 142 10.79 2.51 -20.21
CA ALA A 142 11.47 2.78 -18.94
C ALA A 142 12.16 1.53 -18.37
N LEU A 143 11.48 0.38 -18.41
CA LEU A 143 11.96 -0.85 -17.78
C LEU A 143 12.89 -1.69 -18.65
N LYS A 144 13.13 -1.30 -19.92
CA LYS A 144 13.98 -2.06 -20.85
C LYS A 144 15.36 -2.37 -20.30
N LYS A 145 15.98 -1.43 -19.59
CA LYS A 145 17.31 -1.56 -18.99
C LYS A 145 17.28 -1.77 -17.46
N SER A 146 16.11 -1.98 -16.86
CA SER A 146 16.05 -2.29 -15.43
C SER A 146 16.75 -3.61 -15.13
N LYS A 147 17.44 -3.67 -14.00
CA LYS A 147 18.10 -4.88 -13.48
C LYS A 147 17.02 -5.87 -13.01
N ALA A 148 16.04 -5.36 -12.25
CA ALA A 148 14.84 -6.11 -11.85
C ALA A 148 13.62 -5.19 -11.71
N VAL A 149 12.43 -5.81 -11.80
CA VAL A 149 11.13 -5.20 -11.52
C VAL A 149 10.44 -5.99 -10.41
N ILE A 150 10.18 -5.31 -9.31
CA ILE A 150 9.69 -5.91 -8.07
C ILE A 150 8.21 -5.57 -7.92
N PHE A 151 7.39 -6.55 -7.64
CA PHE A 151 5.94 -6.43 -7.45
C PHE A 151 5.55 -6.80 -6.03
N GLN A 152 4.39 -6.32 -5.57
CA GLN A 152 3.86 -6.64 -4.24
C GLN A 152 2.83 -7.79 -4.25
N ASN A 153 2.42 -8.24 -5.43
CA ASN A 153 1.58 -9.43 -5.64
C ASN A 153 1.80 -10.00 -7.05
N THR A 154 1.42 -11.26 -7.21
CA THR A 154 1.58 -12.01 -8.46
C THR A 154 0.67 -11.50 -9.58
N ASP A 155 -0.55 -11.09 -9.27
CA ASP A 155 -1.50 -10.61 -10.28
C ASP A 155 -0.97 -9.37 -11.01
N ASN A 156 -0.41 -8.40 -10.28
CA ASN A 156 0.19 -7.20 -10.89
C ASN A 156 1.40 -7.53 -11.75
N ARG A 157 2.26 -8.49 -11.31
CA ARG A 157 3.35 -9.03 -12.12
C ARG A 157 2.82 -9.64 -13.42
N ASP A 158 1.81 -10.48 -13.33
CA ASP A 158 1.26 -11.21 -14.47
C ASP A 158 0.60 -10.28 -15.49
N VAL A 159 -0.01 -9.17 -15.04
CA VAL A 159 -0.47 -8.10 -15.91
C VAL A 159 0.70 -7.47 -16.69
N PHE A 160 1.84 -7.20 -16.04
CA PHE A 160 3.00 -6.62 -16.70
C PHE A 160 3.61 -7.58 -17.71
N VAL A 161 3.75 -8.86 -17.35
CA VAL A 161 4.29 -9.91 -18.21
C VAL A 161 3.37 -10.16 -19.41
N SER A 162 2.06 -10.32 -19.19
CA SER A 162 1.09 -10.59 -20.27
C SER A 162 0.96 -9.43 -21.27
N LYS A 163 1.16 -8.18 -20.81
CA LYS A 163 1.23 -7.01 -21.69
C LYS A 163 2.61 -6.83 -22.35
N GLY A 164 3.55 -7.72 -22.11
CA GLY A 164 4.92 -7.65 -22.60
C GLY A 164 5.65 -6.38 -22.15
N ILE A 165 5.36 -5.87 -20.95
CA ILE A 165 6.05 -4.70 -20.37
C ILE A 165 7.44 -5.11 -19.89
N VAL A 166 7.55 -6.29 -19.28
CA VAL A 166 8.78 -6.88 -18.74
C VAL A 166 8.77 -8.39 -18.97
N GLU A 167 9.94 -8.97 -19.12
CA GLU A 167 10.14 -10.43 -19.19
C GLU A 167 10.02 -11.05 -17.79
N LEU A 168 9.42 -12.23 -17.67
CA LEU A 168 9.22 -12.92 -16.39
C LEU A 168 10.54 -13.11 -15.62
N SER A 169 11.64 -13.38 -16.33
CA SER A 169 12.99 -13.57 -15.77
C SER A 169 13.54 -12.36 -15.00
N LYS A 170 13.02 -11.17 -15.28
CA LYS A 170 13.41 -9.91 -14.58
C LYS A 170 12.44 -9.52 -13.46
N THR A 171 11.43 -10.34 -13.19
CA THR A 171 10.41 -10.02 -12.21
C THR A 171 10.61 -10.75 -10.90
N HIS A 172 10.37 -10.05 -9.80
CA HIS A 172 10.34 -10.59 -8.45
C HIS A 172 9.05 -10.16 -7.76
N VAL A 173 8.58 -10.97 -6.81
CA VAL A 173 7.40 -10.64 -6.00
C VAL A 173 7.82 -10.67 -4.54
N VAL A 174 7.56 -9.58 -3.83
CA VAL A 174 7.76 -9.47 -2.38
C VAL A 174 6.43 -9.25 -1.69
N ASN A 175 6.35 -9.60 -0.43
CA ASN A 175 5.13 -9.52 0.37
C ASN A 175 4.86 -8.07 0.86
N GLY A 176 4.59 -7.16 -0.08
CA GLY A 176 4.27 -5.77 0.20
C GLY A 176 5.46 -4.95 0.71
N SER A 177 5.21 -4.11 1.69
CA SER A 177 6.24 -3.36 2.43
C SER A 177 6.58 -4.00 3.77
N GLY A 178 5.94 -5.12 4.10
CA GLY A 178 6.00 -5.72 5.42
C GLY A 178 5.30 -4.90 6.50
N VAL A 179 5.25 -5.47 7.69
CA VAL A 179 4.78 -4.82 8.92
C VAL A 179 5.81 -5.03 10.04
N ASP A 180 6.04 -3.99 10.82
CA ASP A 180 6.89 -4.04 12.01
C ASP A 180 6.11 -4.74 13.15
N LEU A 181 6.49 -5.99 13.42
CA LEU A 181 5.81 -6.87 14.36
C LEU A 181 6.02 -6.46 15.84
N GLU A 182 7.07 -5.70 16.13
CA GLU A 182 7.34 -5.16 17.47
C GLU A 182 6.49 -3.91 17.71
N LYS A 183 6.42 -3.01 16.73
CA LYS A 183 5.58 -1.81 16.78
C LYS A 183 4.10 -2.16 16.83
N TYR A 184 3.67 -3.15 16.05
CA TYR A 184 2.29 -3.66 15.99
C TYR A 184 2.20 -5.01 16.71
N ASN A 185 2.52 -4.99 18.00
CA ASN A 185 2.51 -6.19 18.84
C ASN A 185 1.08 -6.70 19.09
N VAL A 186 0.95 -7.99 19.39
CA VAL A 186 -0.32 -8.62 19.73
C VAL A 186 -0.99 -7.91 20.90
N GLU A 187 -2.28 -7.62 20.75
CA GLU A 187 -3.10 -7.03 21.81
C GLU A 187 -4.33 -7.91 22.05
N SER A 188 -4.72 -8.07 23.30
CA SER A 188 -5.95 -8.79 23.67
C SER A 188 -7.17 -8.16 23.00
N LEU A 189 -8.20 -8.97 22.78
CA LEU A 189 -9.48 -8.44 22.29
C LEU A 189 -10.13 -7.53 23.34
N PRO A 190 -10.80 -6.45 22.92
CA PRO A 190 -11.52 -5.58 23.85
C PRO A 190 -12.70 -6.34 24.48
N ARG A 191 -13.11 -5.88 25.66
CA ARG A 191 -14.32 -6.42 26.33
C ARG A 191 -15.57 -5.72 25.79
N GLY A 192 -16.69 -6.39 25.82
CA GLY A 192 -18.00 -5.83 25.46
C GLY A 192 -18.50 -6.27 24.09
N GLY A 193 -19.33 -5.44 23.45
CA GLY A 193 -19.94 -5.74 22.15
C GLY A 193 -18.91 -5.79 21.01
N ILE A 194 -19.28 -6.49 19.94
CA ILE A 194 -18.40 -6.64 18.77
C ILE A 194 -18.17 -5.28 18.08
N LYS A 195 -16.91 -4.98 17.76
CA LYS A 195 -16.48 -3.78 17.07
C LYS A 195 -15.75 -4.15 15.78
N PHE A 196 -16.24 -3.64 14.66
CA PHE A 196 -15.58 -3.71 13.35
C PHE A 196 -14.80 -2.43 13.09
N LEU A 197 -13.61 -2.55 12.49
CA LEU A 197 -12.74 -1.42 12.16
C LEU A 197 -12.39 -1.44 10.67
N CYS A 198 -12.56 -0.29 10.01
CA CYS A 198 -12.02 -0.02 8.68
C CYS A 198 -11.02 1.13 8.75
N LEU A 199 -9.79 0.90 8.26
CA LEU A 199 -8.74 1.91 8.15
C LEU A 199 -8.45 2.19 6.68
N SER A 200 -8.89 3.35 6.18
CA SER A 200 -8.72 3.67 4.76
C SER A 200 -8.94 5.15 4.50
N ARG A 201 -8.27 5.70 3.47
CA ARG A 201 -8.63 7.01 2.91
C ARG A 201 -10.07 6.99 2.42
N LEU A 202 -10.75 8.13 2.46
CA LEU A 202 -12.12 8.28 1.99
C LEU A 202 -12.20 8.24 0.46
N LEU A 203 -12.15 7.01 -0.10
CA LEU A 203 -12.19 6.72 -1.54
C LEU A 203 -13.22 5.65 -1.85
N GLY A 204 -13.95 5.79 -2.95
CA GLY A 204 -14.95 4.83 -3.40
C GLY A 204 -14.34 3.45 -3.70
N GLU A 205 -13.14 3.40 -4.32
CA GLU A 205 -12.42 2.15 -4.60
C GLU A 205 -12.05 1.34 -3.35
N LYS A 206 -12.13 1.94 -2.16
CA LYS A 206 -11.92 1.26 -0.88
C LYS A 206 -13.16 0.52 -0.37
N GLY A 207 -14.27 0.61 -1.08
CA GLY A 207 -15.52 -0.10 -0.74
C GLY A 207 -16.20 0.43 0.51
N LEU A 208 -16.00 1.73 0.82
CA LEU A 208 -16.56 2.33 2.05
C LEU A 208 -18.07 2.46 2.00
N ARG A 209 -18.66 2.60 0.79
CA ARG A 209 -20.12 2.56 0.62
C ARG A 209 -20.69 1.20 0.94
N GLU A 210 -20.00 0.14 0.51
CA GLU A 210 -20.35 -1.24 0.84
C GLU A 210 -20.18 -1.52 2.35
N TYR A 211 -19.14 -0.94 2.97
CA TYR A 211 -18.97 -1.04 4.43
C TYR A 211 -20.11 -0.37 5.17
N ALA A 212 -20.52 0.83 4.76
CA ALA A 212 -21.63 1.56 5.37
C ALA A 212 -22.96 0.85 5.18
N GLU A 213 -23.27 0.36 3.99
CA GLU A 213 -24.52 -0.37 3.75
C GLU A 213 -24.54 -1.73 4.50
N ALA A 214 -23.40 -2.42 4.55
CA ALA A 214 -23.28 -3.64 5.35
C ALA A 214 -23.50 -3.36 6.85
N ALA A 215 -22.93 -2.27 7.38
CA ALA A 215 -23.14 -1.86 8.76
C ALA A 215 -24.63 -1.58 9.05
N LYS A 216 -25.32 -0.89 8.14
CA LYS A 216 -26.77 -0.64 8.23
C LYS A 216 -27.57 -1.94 8.27
N ILE A 217 -27.27 -2.90 7.39
CA ILE A 217 -27.92 -4.23 7.38
C ILE A 217 -27.71 -4.93 8.72
N VAL A 218 -26.48 -4.91 9.25
CA VAL A 218 -26.14 -5.59 10.51
C VAL A 218 -26.81 -4.92 11.70
N LYS A 219 -26.78 -3.58 11.81
CA LYS A 219 -27.40 -2.84 12.94
C LYS A 219 -28.91 -3.03 13.04
N ASN A 220 -29.61 -3.32 11.95
CA ASN A 220 -31.03 -3.65 12.00
C ASN A 220 -31.30 -4.93 12.80
N LYS A 221 -30.35 -5.87 12.87
CA LYS A 221 -30.46 -7.12 13.63
C LYS A 221 -29.68 -7.06 14.96
N PHE A 222 -28.58 -6.33 15.00
CA PHE A 222 -27.65 -6.25 16.13
C PHE A 222 -27.32 -4.77 16.42
N PRO A 223 -28.19 -4.01 17.08
CA PRO A 223 -28.06 -2.55 17.25
C PRO A 223 -26.82 -2.13 18.06
N ASP A 224 -26.36 -2.99 18.98
CA ASP A 224 -25.24 -2.69 19.88
C ASP A 224 -23.86 -2.90 19.24
N VAL A 225 -23.78 -3.41 18.01
CA VAL A 225 -22.51 -3.63 17.29
C VAL A 225 -21.96 -2.29 16.80
N GLU A 226 -20.66 -2.07 16.99
CA GLU A 226 -19.99 -0.85 16.56
C GLU A 226 -19.26 -1.04 15.23
N PHE A 227 -19.36 -0.01 14.37
CA PHE A 227 -18.63 0.07 13.11
C PHE A 227 -17.82 1.36 13.10
N ASN A 228 -16.48 1.24 13.10
CA ASN A 228 -15.56 2.36 13.15
C ASN A 228 -14.87 2.53 11.79
N LEU A 229 -14.80 3.77 11.31
CA LEU A 229 -14.09 4.17 10.11
C LEU A 229 -13.07 5.25 10.48
N ILE A 230 -11.80 5.01 10.13
CA ILE A 230 -10.72 5.98 10.35
C ILE A 230 -9.95 6.17 9.04
N GLY A 231 -9.68 7.40 8.70
CA GLY A 231 -8.83 7.75 7.57
C GLY A 231 -9.06 9.16 7.07
N PRO A 232 -8.07 9.75 6.39
CA PRO A 232 -8.15 11.10 5.88
C PRO A 232 -9.05 11.20 4.65
N GLU A 233 -9.56 12.41 4.45
CA GLU A 233 -10.12 12.82 3.16
C GLU A 233 -9.09 12.68 2.04
N ASP A 234 -9.57 12.60 0.81
CA ASP A 234 -8.74 12.56 -0.39
C ASP A 234 -9.22 13.61 -1.42
N SER A 235 -8.34 14.03 -2.30
CA SER A 235 -8.64 15.00 -3.37
C SER A 235 -8.74 14.36 -4.75
N SER A 236 -8.72 13.03 -4.82
CA SER A 236 -8.82 12.30 -6.09
C SER A 236 -10.26 12.33 -6.64
N PRO A 237 -10.47 12.08 -7.93
CA PRO A 237 -11.81 12.08 -8.53
C PRO A 237 -12.79 11.05 -7.94
N ASP A 238 -12.28 10.03 -7.24
CA ASP A 238 -13.07 8.99 -6.55
C ASP A 238 -13.21 9.26 -5.04
N ALA A 239 -12.90 10.48 -4.58
CA ALA A 239 -13.03 10.85 -3.18
C ALA A 239 -14.48 10.79 -2.69
N ILE A 240 -14.66 10.26 -1.48
CA ILE A 240 -15.92 10.34 -0.74
C ILE A 240 -15.86 11.58 0.13
N LEU A 241 -16.81 12.49 -0.06
CA LEU A 241 -16.86 13.75 0.66
C LEU A 241 -17.44 13.57 2.06
N LEU A 242 -17.07 14.42 3.01
CA LEU A 242 -17.57 14.33 4.39
C LEU A 242 -19.08 14.41 4.49
N ASN A 243 -19.75 15.21 3.66
CA ASN A 243 -21.21 15.27 3.64
C ASN A 243 -21.87 13.92 3.24
N GLU A 244 -21.19 13.08 2.46
CA GLU A 244 -21.65 11.71 2.22
C GLU A 244 -21.39 10.83 3.44
N VAL A 245 -20.22 10.95 4.09
CA VAL A 245 -19.89 10.21 5.31
C VAL A 245 -20.86 10.54 6.44
N ASP A 246 -21.27 11.80 6.58
CA ASP A 246 -22.24 12.26 7.57
C ASP A 246 -23.59 11.55 7.44
N THR A 247 -23.97 11.14 6.22
CA THR A 247 -25.22 10.34 6.02
C THR A 247 -25.15 8.94 6.62
N TRP A 248 -23.97 8.47 7.02
CA TRP A 248 -23.75 7.16 7.62
C TRP A 248 -23.70 7.19 9.15
N SER A 249 -23.86 8.37 9.78
CA SER A 249 -23.66 8.59 11.23
C SER A 249 -24.52 7.71 12.15
N ASP A 250 -25.67 7.22 11.67
CA ASP A 250 -26.53 6.31 12.44
C ASP A 250 -25.92 4.90 12.61
N TYR A 251 -24.98 4.52 11.74
CA TYR A 251 -24.42 3.18 11.73
C TYR A 251 -22.89 3.12 11.61
N ILE A 252 -22.21 4.20 11.26
CA ILE A 252 -20.74 4.29 11.17
C ILE A 252 -20.24 5.40 12.11
N ASN A 253 -19.29 5.07 12.96
CA ASN A 253 -18.54 6.02 13.77
C ASN A 253 -17.29 6.47 12.98
N TYR A 254 -17.39 7.55 12.22
CA TYR A 254 -16.22 8.14 11.57
C TYR A 254 -15.39 8.92 12.59
N LYS A 255 -14.10 8.59 12.70
CA LYS A 255 -13.17 9.15 13.71
C LYS A 255 -12.14 10.11 13.11
N GLY A 256 -12.29 10.50 11.84
CA GLY A 256 -11.30 11.34 11.17
C GLY A 256 -9.99 10.61 10.84
N SER A 257 -8.92 11.38 10.66
CA SER A 257 -7.57 10.85 10.42
C SER A 257 -6.79 10.69 11.72
N THR A 258 -5.79 9.82 11.71
CA THR A 258 -4.86 9.62 12.84
C THR A 258 -3.45 9.38 12.34
N ASP A 259 -2.46 9.77 13.15
CA ASP A 259 -1.05 9.41 12.93
C ASP A 259 -0.68 8.05 13.57
N ASP A 260 -1.52 7.55 14.49
CA ASP A 260 -1.34 6.25 15.13
C ASP A 260 -2.63 5.43 15.11
N VAL A 261 -2.62 4.35 14.34
CA VAL A 261 -3.78 3.46 14.18
C VAL A 261 -3.88 2.39 15.27
N ARG A 262 -2.82 2.18 16.07
CA ARG A 262 -2.75 1.09 17.06
C ARG A 262 -3.85 1.16 18.12
N PRO A 263 -4.20 2.31 18.70
CA PRO A 263 -5.30 2.39 19.67
C PRO A 263 -6.64 1.91 19.10
N TYR A 264 -6.89 2.21 17.82
CA TYR A 264 -8.14 1.81 17.15
C TYR A 264 -8.15 0.33 16.79
N ILE A 265 -7.01 -0.23 16.37
CA ILE A 265 -6.88 -1.68 16.13
C ILE A 265 -7.05 -2.43 17.46
N LYS A 266 -6.42 -1.94 18.54
CA LYS A 266 -6.57 -2.51 19.89
C LYS A 266 -8.02 -2.53 20.35
N ASP A 267 -8.78 -1.45 20.11
CA ASP A 267 -10.21 -1.33 20.47
C ASP A 267 -11.15 -1.98 19.45
N SER A 268 -10.68 -2.88 18.60
CA SER A 268 -11.50 -3.58 17.60
C SER A 268 -11.41 -5.09 17.74
N HIS A 269 -12.46 -5.79 17.28
CA HIS A 269 -12.53 -7.26 17.26
C HIS A 269 -12.16 -7.81 15.88
N VAL A 270 -12.65 -7.17 14.81
CA VAL A 270 -12.48 -7.62 13.42
C VAL A 270 -12.06 -6.44 12.56
N TYR A 271 -11.01 -6.63 11.77
CA TYR A 271 -10.58 -5.66 10.77
C TYR A 271 -11.30 -5.90 9.45
N VAL A 272 -11.80 -4.84 8.82
CA VAL A 272 -12.56 -4.90 7.56
C VAL A 272 -11.94 -3.98 6.52
N LEU A 273 -11.62 -4.51 5.34
CA LEU A 273 -11.18 -3.72 4.18
C LEU A 273 -11.85 -4.23 2.90
N PRO A 274 -13.01 -3.68 2.50
CA PRO A 274 -13.76 -4.14 1.33
C PRO A 274 -13.27 -3.51 0.01
N SER A 275 -11.96 -3.29 -0.12
CA SER A 275 -11.33 -2.62 -1.26
C SER A 275 -11.49 -3.41 -2.55
N TYR A 276 -11.55 -2.67 -3.69
CA TYR A 276 -11.67 -3.27 -5.02
C TYR A 276 -10.33 -3.64 -5.64
N HIS A 277 -9.24 -3.07 -5.15
CA HIS A 277 -7.88 -3.36 -5.59
C HIS A 277 -6.85 -2.76 -4.64
N GLU A 278 -5.79 -3.51 -4.35
CA GLU A 278 -4.63 -3.05 -3.57
C GLU A 278 -3.31 -3.51 -4.21
N GLY A 279 -2.21 -2.93 -3.78
CA GLY A 279 -0.89 -3.55 -3.97
C GLY A 279 -0.73 -4.72 -3.00
N LEU A 280 -0.54 -4.38 -1.74
CA LEU A 280 -0.76 -5.21 -0.54
C LEU A 280 -1.13 -4.23 0.60
N PRO A 281 -2.33 -4.34 1.20
CA PRO A 281 -2.86 -3.30 2.09
C PRO A 281 -2.16 -3.31 3.45
N ARG A 282 -1.34 -2.30 3.72
CA ARG A 282 -0.57 -2.23 4.96
C ARG A 282 -1.45 -2.20 6.21
N SER A 283 -2.57 -1.48 6.20
CA SER A 283 -3.48 -1.43 7.34
C SER A 283 -4.04 -2.81 7.71
N THR A 284 -4.21 -3.69 6.72
CA THR A 284 -4.55 -5.10 6.98
C THR A 284 -3.41 -5.84 7.68
N LEU A 285 -2.16 -5.64 7.23
CA LEU A 285 -1.00 -6.27 7.86
C LEU A 285 -0.81 -5.79 9.30
N GLU A 286 -1.06 -4.50 9.57
CA GLU A 286 -1.01 -3.90 10.91
C GLU A 286 -2.07 -4.53 11.83
N ALA A 287 -3.29 -4.70 11.34
CA ALA A 287 -4.37 -5.38 12.08
C ALA A 287 -4.07 -6.87 12.33
N MET A 288 -3.57 -7.58 11.32
CA MET A 288 -3.12 -8.98 11.45
C MET A 288 -2.03 -9.13 12.49
N SER A 289 -1.02 -8.23 12.45
CA SER A 289 0.08 -8.21 13.40
C SER A 289 -0.39 -8.04 14.84
N MET A 290 -1.43 -7.25 15.06
CA MET A 290 -2.05 -7.04 16.36
C MET A 290 -3.07 -8.13 16.75
N GLY A 291 -3.18 -9.21 15.98
CA GLY A 291 -4.03 -10.35 16.29
C GLY A 291 -5.51 -10.12 15.94
N ARG A 292 -5.83 -9.39 14.87
CA ARG A 292 -7.23 -9.20 14.42
C ARG A 292 -7.52 -10.08 13.21
N PRO A 293 -8.62 -10.85 13.21
CA PRO A 293 -9.08 -11.52 12.00
C PRO A 293 -9.50 -10.51 10.95
N VAL A 294 -9.41 -10.91 9.69
CA VAL A 294 -9.59 -10.04 8.53
C VAL A 294 -10.84 -10.41 7.74
N LEU A 295 -11.70 -9.42 7.49
CA LEU A 295 -12.77 -9.51 6.50
C LEU A 295 -12.45 -8.60 5.33
N THR A 296 -12.20 -9.17 4.16
CA THR A 296 -11.79 -8.41 2.98
C THR A 296 -12.47 -8.93 1.71
N THR A 297 -12.10 -8.37 0.56
CA THR A 297 -12.62 -8.83 -0.73
C THR A 297 -11.69 -9.84 -1.39
N ASN A 298 -12.22 -10.58 -2.37
CA ASN A 298 -11.43 -11.45 -3.24
C ASN A 298 -10.71 -10.63 -4.35
N ALA A 299 -10.34 -9.39 -4.05
CA ALA A 299 -9.62 -8.50 -4.95
C ALA A 299 -8.12 -8.73 -4.89
N VAL A 300 -7.43 -8.32 -5.97
CA VAL A 300 -5.96 -8.29 -6.05
C VAL A 300 -5.38 -7.47 -4.89
N GLY A 301 -4.38 -7.98 -4.21
CA GLY A 301 -3.73 -7.37 -3.05
C GLY A 301 -4.48 -7.60 -1.73
N CYS A 302 -5.79 -7.77 -1.75
CA CYS A 302 -6.60 -8.08 -0.57
C CYS A 302 -6.61 -9.60 -0.27
N LYS A 303 -6.86 -10.41 -1.28
CA LYS A 303 -7.00 -11.87 -1.16
C LYS A 303 -5.74 -12.57 -0.59
N GLU A 304 -4.58 -11.98 -0.75
CA GLU A 304 -3.30 -12.47 -0.27
C GLU A 304 -3.17 -12.40 1.26
N THR A 305 -3.99 -11.59 1.91
CA THR A 305 -3.97 -11.40 3.37
C THR A 305 -4.91 -12.36 4.12
N VAL A 306 -5.71 -13.16 3.40
CA VAL A 306 -6.70 -14.05 4.01
C VAL A 306 -6.65 -15.46 3.46
N GLU A 307 -6.50 -16.41 4.36
CA GLU A 307 -6.80 -17.81 4.17
C GLU A 307 -8.23 -18.08 4.70
N GLU A 308 -9.13 -18.45 3.77
CA GLU A 308 -10.58 -18.53 4.02
C GLU A 308 -10.93 -19.46 5.19
N GLY A 309 -11.59 -18.93 6.20
CA GLY A 309 -12.00 -19.67 7.40
C GLY A 309 -10.89 -19.91 8.43
N VAL A 310 -9.64 -19.54 8.13
CA VAL A 310 -8.48 -19.70 9.03
C VAL A 310 -8.22 -18.41 9.78
N ASN A 311 -7.90 -17.32 9.09
CA ASN A 311 -7.64 -16.02 9.70
C ASN A 311 -8.68 -14.95 9.33
N GLY A 312 -9.74 -15.32 8.62
CA GLY A 312 -10.81 -14.43 8.20
C GLY A 312 -11.60 -14.91 7.00
N PHE A 313 -12.22 -13.98 6.28
CA PHE A 313 -13.06 -14.28 5.13
C PHE A 313 -12.84 -13.31 3.98
N LYS A 314 -13.08 -13.82 2.76
CA LYS A 314 -13.11 -13.05 1.51
C LYS A 314 -14.53 -13.00 0.96
N VAL A 315 -14.95 -11.83 0.50
CA VAL A 315 -16.24 -11.62 -0.15
C VAL A 315 -16.06 -11.06 -1.57
N PRO A 316 -17.03 -11.18 -2.47
CA PRO A 316 -16.98 -10.49 -3.75
C PRO A 316 -16.87 -8.96 -3.55
N VAL A 317 -16.14 -8.28 -4.46
CA VAL A 317 -16.13 -6.82 -4.51
C VAL A 317 -17.53 -6.27 -4.77
N LYS A 318 -17.85 -5.10 -4.24
CA LYS A 318 -19.13 -4.41 -4.45
C LYS A 318 -20.35 -5.21 -3.98
N SER A 319 -20.21 -6.01 -2.93
CA SER A 319 -21.31 -6.78 -2.35
C SER A 319 -21.47 -6.49 -0.86
N SER A 320 -22.34 -5.54 -0.54
CA SER A 320 -22.69 -5.16 0.83
C SER A 320 -23.36 -6.34 1.58
N GLU A 321 -24.19 -7.11 0.88
CA GLU A 321 -24.91 -8.26 1.45
C GLU A 321 -23.94 -9.40 1.85
N ALA A 322 -22.95 -9.69 0.98
CA ALA A 322 -21.94 -10.70 1.30
C ALA A 322 -21.06 -10.24 2.47
N LEU A 323 -20.73 -8.95 2.51
CA LEU A 323 -19.97 -8.34 3.60
C LEU A 323 -20.77 -8.42 4.92
N ALA A 324 -22.03 -7.99 4.92
CA ALA A 324 -22.93 -8.07 6.06
C ALA A 324 -23.12 -9.52 6.56
N LYS A 325 -23.27 -10.48 5.66
CA LYS A 325 -23.38 -11.91 6.01
C LYS A 325 -22.16 -12.41 6.79
N LYS A 326 -20.95 -12.02 6.39
CA LYS A 326 -19.72 -12.40 7.10
C LYS A 326 -19.53 -11.63 8.42
N MET A 327 -19.98 -10.37 8.50
CA MET A 327 -20.03 -9.63 9.75
C MET A 327 -20.99 -10.31 10.76
N ILE A 328 -22.18 -10.71 10.32
CA ILE A 328 -23.14 -11.46 11.14
C ILE A 328 -22.52 -12.78 11.61
N TRP A 329 -21.79 -13.48 10.73
CA TRP A 329 -21.10 -14.70 11.12
C TRP A 329 -20.12 -14.47 12.28
N PHE A 330 -19.32 -13.39 12.27
CA PHE A 330 -18.42 -13.05 13.37
C PHE A 330 -19.15 -12.72 14.67
N ILE A 331 -20.32 -12.10 14.58
CA ILE A 331 -21.17 -11.79 15.75
C ILE A 331 -21.72 -13.08 16.36
N GLU A 332 -22.24 -13.98 15.53
CA GLU A 332 -22.85 -15.24 15.96
C GLU A 332 -21.82 -16.30 16.38
N ASN A 333 -20.53 -16.15 15.97
CA ASN A 333 -19.41 -17.04 16.30
C ASN A 333 -18.26 -16.28 16.93
N SER A 334 -18.55 -15.45 17.93
CA SER A 334 -17.55 -14.57 18.56
C SER A 334 -16.41 -15.32 19.26
N ASP A 335 -16.61 -16.57 19.64
CA ASP A 335 -15.59 -17.49 20.18
C ASP A 335 -14.49 -17.86 19.16
N GLN A 336 -14.73 -17.65 17.85
CA GLN A 336 -13.75 -17.90 16.79
C GLN A 336 -12.85 -16.69 16.52
N ILE A 337 -13.23 -15.48 16.97
CA ILE A 337 -12.48 -14.23 16.68
C ILE A 337 -11.05 -14.31 17.18
N GLU A 338 -10.86 -14.73 18.42
CA GLU A 338 -9.51 -14.85 19.00
C GLU A 338 -8.66 -15.89 18.27
N LYS A 339 -9.22 -17.05 17.94
CA LYS A 339 -8.54 -18.12 17.19
C LYS A 339 -8.09 -17.63 15.81
N MET A 340 -8.99 -16.96 15.07
CA MET A 340 -8.67 -16.40 13.76
C MET A 340 -7.66 -15.25 13.89
N GLY A 341 -7.70 -14.48 14.97
CA GLY A 341 -6.73 -13.44 15.28
C GLY A 341 -5.31 -14.00 15.49
N ILE A 342 -5.19 -15.13 16.19
CA ILE A 342 -3.91 -15.85 16.38
C ILE A 342 -3.36 -16.29 15.01
N GLU A 343 -4.18 -16.85 14.15
CA GLU A 343 -3.77 -17.26 12.80
C GLU A 343 -3.41 -16.06 11.90
N SER A 344 -4.11 -14.91 12.07
CA SER A 344 -3.71 -13.65 11.41
C SER A 344 -2.30 -13.22 11.82
N ARG A 345 -2.00 -13.23 13.14
CA ARG A 345 -0.67 -12.91 13.67
C ARG A 345 0.39 -13.85 13.11
N LYS A 346 0.16 -15.14 13.14
CA LYS A 346 1.07 -16.15 12.60
C LYS A 346 1.35 -15.94 11.12
N MET A 347 0.31 -15.66 10.33
CA MET A 347 0.50 -15.34 8.90
C MET A 347 1.33 -14.05 8.73
N ALA A 348 1.14 -13.04 9.59
CA ALA A 348 1.94 -11.82 9.56
C ALA A 348 3.42 -12.11 9.86
N GLU A 349 3.70 -12.93 10.86
CA GLU A 349 5.06 -13.38 11.22
C GLU A 349 5.72 -14.18 10.10
N ASP A 350 4.99 -15.10 9.48
CA ASP A 350 5.52 -15.98 8.46
C ASP A 350 5.81 -15.27 7.14
N LYS A 351 4.89 -14.41 6.69
CA LYS A 351 4.91 -13.84 5.34
C LYS A 351 5.19 -12.34 5.28
N PHE A 352 4.77 -11.58 6.30
CA PHE A 352 4.70 -10.13 6.20
C PHE A 352 5.61 -9.38 7.18
N ASP A 353 6.47 -10.09 7.91
CA ASP A 353 7.50 -9.47 8.73
C ASP A 353 8.38 -8.53 7.89
N VAL A 354 8.48 -7.27 8.28
CA VAL A 354 9.22 -6.25 7.55
C VAL A 354 10.70 -6.60 7.40
N HIS A 355 11.29 -7.31 8.36
CA HIS A 355 12.69 -7.71 8.29
C HIS A 355 12.90 -8.78 7.22
N LYS A 356 12.02 -9.79 7.14
CA LYS A 356 12.04 -10.82 6.09
C LYS A 356 11.83 -10.20 4.70
N VAL A 357 10.86 -9.27 4.57
CA VAL A 357 10.61 -8.58 3.31
C VAL A 357 11.80 -7.72 2.88
N ASN A 358 12.43 -7.02 3.82
CA ASN A 358 13.61 -6.20 3.52
C ASN A 358 14.83 -7.06 3.15
N GLU A 359 15.06 -8.18 3.85
CA GLU A 359 16.11 -9.12 3.49
C GLU A 359 15.95 -9.65 2.06
N GLU A 360 14.72 -9.99 1.65
CA GLU A 360 14.42 -10.38 0.28
C GLU A 360 14.68 -9.24 -0.71
N MET A 361 14.29 -8.01 -0.37
CA MET A 361 14.60 -6.81 -1.18
C MET A 361 16.10 -6.63 -1.37
N LEU A 362 16.92 -6.77 -0.32
CA LEU A 362 18.37 -6.65 -0.40
C LEU A 362 18.98 -7.76 -1.29
N LYS A 363 18.49 -9.00 -1.16
CA LYS A 363 18.90 -10.13 -2.03
C LYS A 363 18.58 -9.85 -3.50
N ILE A 364 17.38 -9.37 -3.82
CA ILE A 364 16.98 -9.00 -5.19
C ILE A 364 17.87 -7.87 -5.73
N MET A 365 18.24 -6.92 -4.88
CA MET A 365 19.12 -5.79 -5.24
C MET A 365 20.60 -6.18 -5.28
N GLU A 366 20.98 -7.42 -4.96
CA GLU A 366 22.35 -7.95 -4.92
C GLU A 366 23.27 -7.16 -3.94
N ILE A 367 22.72 -6.77 -2.77
CA ILE A 367 23.40 -5.97 -1.73
C ILE A 367 23.15 -6.52 -0.31
N ALA A 368 22.77 -7.78 -0.20
CA ALA A 368 22.59 -8.47 1.08
C ALA A 368 23.94 -8.80 1.75
#